data_f4f703eb77e493d15c2bb6f98c003677
#
_entry.id   f4f703eb77e493d15c2bb6f98c003677
#
_cell.length_a   1.000
_cell.length_b   1.000
_cell.length_c   1.000
_cell.angle_alpha   90.00
_cell.angle_beta   90.00
_cell.angle_gamma   90.00
#
_symmetry.space_group_name_H-M   'P 1'
#
loop_
_entity.id
_entity.type
_entity.pdbx_description
1 polymer ?
#
loop_
_entity_poly.entity_id
_entity_poly.type
_entity_poly.pdbx_seq_one_letter_code
_entity_poly.pdbx_strand_id
1 'polypeptide(L)'
;MKNLRTAALCLCIMLYSLCTVAQNQVLRANNPDIIKPKLFQNLPEKISITPENLNNLLNTPIGHAVSINLSDDSKFQFEGQVVSASAAEESNIHTVVIRSTNYNGARLTLSKITNADGTISYSGRILSFQHDDLLELKNQDGHYVLIKRKFNDLINE
;
A
#
# COMPACT_ATOMS: atom_id res chain seq x y z
N MET A 1 47.29 -33.18 15.31
CA MET A 1 46.93 -31.93 14.60
C MET A 1 46.23 -32.17 13.25
N LYS A 2 46.37 -33.31 12.60
CA LYS A 2 45.66 -33.60 11.31
C LYS A 2 44.16 -33.77 11.50
N ASN A 3 43.69 -34.37 12.61
CA ASN A 3 42.28 -34.66 12.85
C ASN A 3 41.46 -33.41 13.19
N LEU A 4 42.08 -32.33 13.73
CA LEU A 4 41.43 -31.08 14.04
C LEU A 4 41.06 -30.29 12.76
N ARG A 5 41.93 -30.34 11.75
CA ARG A 5 41.67 -29.68 10.46
C ARG A 5 40.54 -30.36 9.69
N THR A 6 40.45 -31.69 9.73
CA THR A 6 39.36 -32.43 9.10
C THR A 6 38.02 -32.20 9.79
N ALA A 7 37.99 -32.13 11.13
CA ALA A 7 36.78 -31.81 11.87
C ALA A 7 36.27 -30.40 11.59
N ALA A 8 37.15 -29.41 11.48
CA ALA A 8 36.79 -28.03 11.13
C ALA A 8 36.21 -27.95 9.69
N LEU A 9 36.78 -28.72 8.73
CA LEU A 9 36.29 -28.72 7.35
C LEU A 9 34.87 -29.33 7.26
N CYS A 10 34.61 -30.41 7.99
CA CYS A 10 33.28 -31.03 8.02
C CYS A 10 32.23 -30.13 8.66
N LEU A 11 32.59 -29.36 9.70
CA LEU A 11 31.68 -28.41 10.35
C LEU A 11 31.28 -27.28 9.41
N CYS A 12 32.22 -26.75 8.61
CA CYS A 12 31.93 -25.73 7.62
C CYS A 12 30.98 -26.20 6.52
N ILE A 13 31.12 -27.45 6.07
CA ILE A 13 30.25 -28.01 5.02
C ILE A 13 28.83 -28.22 5.55
N MET A 14 28.65 -28.63 6.82
CA MET A 14 27.33 -28.75 7.44
C MET A 14 26.64 -27.40 7.63
N LEU A 15 27.36 -26.33 7.93
CA LEU A 15 26.81 -24.98 8.06
C LEU A 15 26.37 -24.40 6.71
N TYR A 16 27.06 -24.73 5.62
CA TYR A 16 26.68 -24.31 4.28
C TYR A 16 25.36 -24.93 3.80
N SER A 17 25.08 -26.18 4.18
CA SER A 17 23.84 -26.86 3.78
C SER A 17 22.59 -26.33 4.47
N LEU A 18 22.68 -25.62 5.60
CA LEU A 18 21.54 -25.01 6.28
C LEU A 18 21.10 -23.66 5.65
N CYS A 19 21.99 -23.01 4.88
CA CYS A 19 21.66 -21.73 4.23
C CYS A 19 20.83 -21.89 2.94
N THR A 20 20.78 -23.08 2.34
CA THR A 20 20.09 -23.26 1.05
C THR A 20 18.59 -23.52 1.18
N VAL A 21 18.07 -23.80 2.37
CA VAL A 21 16.64 -24.08 2.58
C VAL A 21 15.82 -22.80 2.77
N ALA A 22 16.48 -21.68 3.09
CA ALA A 22 15.79 -20.40 3.36
C ALA A 22 15.33 -19.64 2.11
N GLN A 23 15.77 -20.05 0.91
CA GLN A 23 15.48 -19.29 -0.32
C GLN A 23 14.30 -19.82 -1.14
N ASN A 24 13.67 -20.92 -0.76
CA ASN A 24 12.55 -21.50 -1.51
C ASN A 24 11.16 -21.21 -0.93
N GLN A 25 10.99 -20.17 -0.15
CA GLN A 25 9.67 -19.58 0.00
C GLN A 25 9.39 -18.73 -1.24
N VAL A 26 9.09 -19.39 -2.36
CA VAL A 26 8.26 -18.78 -3.39
C VAL A 26 7.00 -18.31 -2.66
N LEU A 27 6.92 -17.01 -2.40
CA LEU A 27 5.68 -16.38 -1.99
C LEU A 27 4.68 -16.76 -3.09
N ARG A 28 3.86 -17.78 -2.84
CA ARG A 28 2.69 -18.11 -3.64
C ARG A 28 1.66 -17.00 -3.44
N ALA A 29 2.04 -15.78 -3.84
CA ALA A 29 1.15 -14.63 -3.82
C ALA A 29 0.05 -14.75 -4.90
N ASN A 30 0.21 -15.66 -5.85
CA ASN A 30 -0.72 -15.85 -6.96
C ASN A 30 -1.11 -17.32 -7.07
N ASN A 31 -2.05 -17.76 -6.22
CA ASN A 31 -2.92 -18.85 -6.62
C ASN A 31 -4.12 -18.18 -7.33
N PRO A 32 -4.21 -18.20 -8.68
CA PRO A 32 -5.29 -17.54 -9.43
C PRO A 32 -6.67 -18.11 -9.11
N ASP A 33 -6.75 -19.25 -8.44
CA ASP A 33 -7.99 -19.94 -8.10
C ASP A 33 -8.60 -19.55 -6.75
N ILE A 34 -7.91 -18.72 -5.94
CA ILE A 34 -8.49 -18.21 -4.70
C ILE A 34 -9.27 -16.94 -5.03
N ILE A 35 -10.57 -17.06 -5.16
CA ILE A 35 -11.49 -15.92 -5.23
C ILE A 35 -11.47 -15.23 -3.86
N LYS A 36 -10.68 -14.16 -3.75
CA LYS A 36 -10.67 -13.33 -2.54
C LYS A 36 -11.99 -12.55 -2.45
N PRO A 37 -12.52 -12.34 -1.23
CA PRO A 37 -13.70 -11.50 -1.07
C PRO A 37 -13.43 -10.06 -1.50
N LYS A 38 -14.46 -9.32 -1.89
CA LYS A 38 -14.37 -7.90 -2.19
C LYS A 38 -14.64 -7.10 -0.93
N LEU A 39 -13.79 -6.08 -0.67
CA LEU A 39 -13.91 -5.18 0.47
C LEU A 39 -14.80 -3.96 0.14
N PHE A 40 -14.72 -3.49 -1.10
CA PHE A 40 -15.35 -2.25 -1.55
C PHE A 40 -16.56 -2.47 -2.47
N GLN A 41 -17.16 -3.68 -2.46
CA GLN A 41 -18.24 -4.01 -3.40
C GLN A 41 -19.45 -3.07 -3.30
N ASN A 42 -19.76 -2.57 -2.09
CA ASN A 42 -20.90 -1.68 -1.82
C ASN A 42 -20.62 -0.20 -2.11
N LEU A 43 -19.38 0.14 -2.48
CA LEU A 43 -19.01 1.50 -2.85
C LEU A 43 -19.33 1.77 -4.33
N PRO A 44 -19.56 3.03 -4.72
CA PRO A 44 -19.65 3.43 -6.12
C PRO A 44 -18.38 3.05 -6.92
N GLU A 45 -18.50 2.90 -8.22
CA GLU A 45 -17.35 2.62 -9.10
C GLU A 45 -16.36 3.79 -9.16
N LYS A 46 -16.86 5.02 -8.96
CA LYS A 46 -16.06 6.24 -8.92
C LYS A 46 -16.49 7.10 -7.75
N ILE A 47 -15.52 7.64 -7.02
CA ILE A 47 -15.75 8.48 -5.84
C ILE A 47 -14.90 9.73 -5.98
N SER A 48 -15.53 10.90 -6.06
CA SER A 48 -14.82 12.18 -6.18
C SER A 48 -14.15 12.55 -4.87
N ILE A 49 -12.91 13.05 -4.94
CA ILE A 49 -12.15 13.54 -3.80
C ILE A 49 -11.56 14.91 -4.16
N THR A 50 -11.68 15.87 -3.26
CA THR A 50 -11.10 17.19 -3.46
C THR A 50 -9.61 17.22 -3.11
N PRO A 51 -8.79 18.04 -3.80
CA PRO A 51 -7.38 18.25 -3.44
C PRO A 51 -7.20 18.73 -1.98
N GLU A 52 -8.16 19.45 -1.44
CA GLU A 52 -8.15 19.89 -0.05
C GLU A 52 -8.18 18.70 0.92
N ASN A 53 -9.07 17.74 0.70
CA ASN A 53 -9.15 16.52 1.51
C ASN A 53 -7.85 15.72 1.41
N LEU A 54 -7.23 15.62 0.21
CA LEU A 54 -5.95 14.96 0.03
C LEU A 54 -4.81 15.66 0.79
N ASN A 55 -4.76 16.99 0.76
CA ASN A 55 -3.79 17.77 1.54
C ASN A 55 -3.96 17.61 3.04
N ASN A 56 -5.20 17.60 3.54
CA ASN A 56 -5.48 17.41 4.96
C ASN A 56 -4.96 16.07 5.46
N LEU A 57 -5.12 15.00 4.67
CA LEU A 57 -4.57 13.68 4.99
C LEU A 57 -3.04 13.68 5.04
N LEU A 58 -2.39 14.31 4.06
CA LEU A 58 -0.93 14.38 3.98
C LEU A 58 -0.31 15.16 5.14
N ASN A 59 -1.02 16.16 5.66
CA ASN A 59 -0.55 17.01 6.77
C ASN A 59 -0.89 16.43 8.15
N THR A 60 -1.56 15.28 8.22
CA THR A 60 -1.89 14.66 9.50
C THR A 60 -0.67 13.96 10.10
N PRO A 61 -0.27 14.26 11.34
CA PRO A 61 0.89 13.67 11.98
C PRO A 61 0.73 12.15 12.22
N ILE A 62 1.87 11.45 12.29
CA ILE A 62 1.90 10.02 12.65
C ILE A 62 1.22 9.79 14.01
N GLY A 63 0.41 8.73 14.10
CA GLY A 63 -0.33 8.36 15.30
C GLY A 63 -1.71 9.03 15.42
N HIS A 64 -2.02 10.06 14.62
CA HIS A 64 -3.32 10.72 14.66
C HIS A 64 -4.38 9.96 13.85
N ALA A 65 -5.62 10.03 14.34
CA ALA A 65 -6.78 9.50 13.63
C ALA A 65 -7.17 10.42 12.47
N VAL A 66 -7.65 9.80 11.40
CA VAL A 66 -8.20 10.49 10.22
C VAL A 66 -9.56 9.90 9.86
N SER A 67 -10.40 10.73 9.26
CA SER A 67 -11.67 10.33 8.69
C SER A 67 -11.88 11.09 7.38
N ILE A 68 -12.17 10.38 6.30
CA ILE A 68 -12.52 10.97 5.01
C ILE A 68 -13.81 10.36 4.49
N ASN A 69 -14.65 11.17 3.89
CA ASN A 69 -15.83 10.69 3.17
C ASN A 69 -15.39 10.13 1.82
N LEU A 70 -15.70 8.86 1.58
CA LEU A 70 -15.45 8.18 0.30
C LEU A 70 -16.62 8.31 -0.68
N SER A 71 -17.64 9.09 -0.34
CA SER A 71 -18.73 9.45 -1.25
C SER A 71 -19.44 10.71 -0.73
N ASP A 72 -20.15 11.39 -1.64
CA ASP A 72 -21.02 12.54 -1.29
C ASP A 72 -22.16 12.12 -0.35
N ASP A 73 -22.60 10.87 -0.40
CA ASP A 73 -23.44 10.25 0.63
C ASP A 73 -22.54 9.87 1.81
N SER A 74 -22.69 10.54 2.94
CA SER A 74 -21.94 10.36 4.20
C SER A 74 -21.91 8.92 4.77
N LYS A 75 -22.43 7.94 4.03
CA LYS A 75 -22.51 6.52 4.38
C LYS A 75 -21.18 5.77 4.25
N PHE A 76 -20.21 6.31 3.49
CA PHE A 76 -18.97 5.62 3.19
C PHE A 76 -17.77 6.43 3.66
N GLN A 77 -17.53 6.33 4.95
CA GLN A 77 -16.40 6.96 5.61
C GLN A 77 -15.21 6.01 5.65
N PHE A 78 -14.02 6.49 5.24
CA PHE A 78 -12.77 5.79 5.50
C PHE A 78 -12.18 6.37 6.79
N GLU A 79 -12.10 5.55 7.81
CA GLU A 79 -11.50 5.88 9.09
C GLU A 79 -10.18 5.14 9.26
N GLY A 80 -9.21 5.78 9.90
CA GLY A 80 -7.91 5.17 10.08
C GLY A 80 -6.99 5.96 11.00
N GLN A 81 -5.76 5.47 11.10
CA GLN A 81 -4.68 6.11 11.83
C GLN A 81 -3.46 6.22 10.93
N VAL A 82 -2.80 7.37 10.94
CA VAL A 82 -1.53 7.58 10.23
C VAL A 82 -0.45 6.71 10.88
N VAL A 83 0.11 5.78 10.11
CA VAL A 83 1.15 4.85 10.58
C VAL A 83 2.53 5.17 10.04
N SER A 84 2.61 5.96 8.97
CA SER A 84 3.87 6.41 8.39
C SER A 84 3.64 7.72 7.64
N ALA A 85 4.60 8.61 7.70
CA ALA A 85 4.67 9.80 6.88
C ALA A 85 6.12 10.04 6.47
N SER A 86 6.35 10.45 5.23
CA SER A 86 7.65 10.83 4.70
C SER A 86 7.50 12.17 3.98
N ALA A 87 8.19 13.18 4.50
CA ALA A 87 8.35 14.48 3.89
C ALA A 87 9.82 14.86 4.09
N ALA A 88 10.70 14.50 3.15
CA ALA A 88 12.06 15.01 3.18
C ALA A 88 12.03 16.44 2.62
N GLU A 89 12.71 17.39 3.29
CA GLU A 89 12.76 18.81 2.88
C GLU A 89 13.28 19.00 1.45
N GLU A 90 14.15 18.10 0.99
CA GLU A 90 14.71 18.09 -0.37
C GLU A 90 13.92 17.22 -1.35
N SER A 91 12.87 16.53 -0.89
CA SER A 91 12.08 15.63 -1.72
C SER A 91 10.86 16.36 -2.28
N ASN A 92 10.70 16.26 -3.57
CA ASN A 92 9.46 16.70 -4.25
C ASN A 92 8.29 15.74 -4.03
N ILE A 93 8.46 14.70 -3.20
CA ILE A 93 7.42 13.71 -2.88
C ILE A 93 7.14 13.71 -1.38
N HIS A 94 5.88 13.91 -1.04
CA HIS A 94 5.36 13.75 0.32
C HIS A 94 4.38 12.59 0.35
N THR A 95 4.62 11.57 1.17
CA THR A 95 3.80 10.36 1.25
C THR A 95 3.29 10.13 2.66
N VAL A 96 2.03 9.70 2.78
CA VAL A 96 1.42 9.24 4.01
C VAL A 96 0.85 7.83 3.83
N VAL A 97 0.96 7.02 4.88
CA VAL A 97 0.31 5.70 4.96
C VAL A 97 -0.65 5.69 6.14
N ILE A 98 -1.89 5.35 5.87
CA ILE A 98 -2.98 5.31 6.85
C ILE A 98 -3.49 3.87 6.92
N ARG A 99 -3.51 3.29 8.13
CA ARG A 99 -4.14 1.99 8.38
C ARG A 99 -5.59 2.22 8.71
N SER A 100 -6.48 1.56 7.97
CA SER A 100 -7.91 1.65 8.24
C SER A 100 -8.30 1.00 9.56
N THR A 101 -9.29 1.60 10.23
CA THR A 101 -9.95 1.05 11.42
C THR A 101 -11.31 0.45 11.11
N ASN A 102 -11.97 0.86 10.02
CA ASN A 102 -13.29 0.40 9.62
C ASN A 102 -13.29 -0.55 8.40
N TYR A 103 -12.21 -0.58 7.59
CA TYR A 103 -12.03 -1.55 6.50
C TYR A 103 -10.91 -2.54 6.86
N ASN A 104 -11.27 -3.78 7.17
CA ASN A 104 -10.35 -4.76 7.70
C ASN A 104 -9.13 -5.00 6.80
N GLY A 105 -7.93 -4.81 7.37
CA GLY A 105 -6.65 -4.99 6.68
C GLY A 105 -6.35 -3.96 5.60
N ALA A 106 -7.22 -2.97 5.36
CA ALA A 106 -7.00 -1.95 4.35
C ALA A 106 -5.98 -0.90 4.80
N ARG A 107 -5.23 -0.41 3.81
CA ARG A 107 -4.30 0.71 3.95
C ARG A 107 -4.51 1.68 2.80
N LEU A 108 -4.56 2.97 3.14
CA LEU A 108 -4.43 4.05 2.17
C LEU A 108 -2.96 4.47 2.13
N THR A 109 -2.37 4.42 0.94
CA THR A 109 -1.10 5.10 0.64
C THR A 109 -1.44 6.28 -0.26
N LEU A 110 -1.02 7.47 0.14
CA LEU A 110 -1.26 8.73 -0.59
C LEU A 110 0.05 9.46 -0.73
N SER A 111 0.36 9.91 -1.96
CA SER A 111 1.54 10.71 -2.27
C SER A 111 1.14 11.98 -3.00
N LYS A 112 1.76 13.10 -2.59
CA LYS A 112 1.77 14.39 -3.28
C LYS A 112 3.13 14.51 -3.96
N ILE A 113 3.12 14.87 -5.24
CA ILE A 113 4.31 15.03 -6.07
C ILE A 113 4.31 16.48 -6.56
N THR A 114 5.40 17.21 -6.28
CA THR A 114 5.65 18.53 -6.87
C THR A 114 6.53 18.33 -8.09
N ASN A 115 5.98 18.56 -9.28
CA ASN A 115 6.69 18.40 -10.53
C ASN A 115 7.74 19.52 -10.74
N ALA A 116 8.67 19.32 -11.67
CA ALA A 116 9.73 20.30 -11.96
C ALA A 116 9.19 21.66 -12.45
N ASP A 117 8.01 21.70 -13.02
CA ASP A 117 7.31 22.91 -13.45
C ASP A 117 6.50 23.60 -12.32
N GLY A 118 6.59 23.09 -11.09
CA GLY A 118 5.87 23.59 -9.93
C GLY A 118 4.42 23.10 -9.81
N THR A 119 3.92 22.30 -10.76
CA THR A 119 2.58 21.70 -10.67
C THR A 119 2.52 20.60 -9.61
N ILE A 120 1.35 20.44 -8.99
CA ILE A 120 1.12 19.44 -7.96
C ILE A 120 0.25 18.32 -8.53
N SER A 121 0.68 17.08 -8.32
CA SER A 121 -0.09 15.89 -8.61
C SER A 121 -0.21 14.99 -7.39
N TYR A 122 -1.32 14.21 -7.33
CA TYR A 122 -1.56 13.25 -6.27
C TYR A 122 -1.70 11.86 -6.87
N SER A 123 -1.14 10.88 -6.18
CA SER A 123 -1.27 9.46 -6.47
C SER A 123 -1.61 8.71 -5.19
N GLY A 124 -2.43 7.68 -5.25
CA GLY A 124 -2.76 6.93 -4.06
C GLY A 124 -3.58 5.68 -4.34
N ARG A 125 -3.64 4.81 -3.34
CA ARG A 125 -4.41 3.55 -3.40
C ARG A 125 -4.91 3.19 -2.01
N ILE A 126 -6.15 2.66 -1.97
CA ILE A 126 -6.68 1.98 -0.78
C ILE A 126 -6.77 0.50 -1.15
N LEU A 127 -6.02 -0.35 -0.46
CA LEU A 127 -5.99 -1.78 -0.74
C LEU A 127 -5.86 -2.61 0.54
N SER A 128 -6.32 -3.86 0.47
CA SER A 128 -6.07 -4.90 1.45
C SER A 128 -5.56 -6.15 0.73
N PHE A 129 -4.43 -6.71 1.18
CA PHE A 129 -3.88 -7.94 0.58
C PHE A 129 -4.77 -9.18 0.78
N GLN A 130 -5.78 -9.09 1.64
CA GLN A 130 -6.75 -10.16 1.90
C GLN A 130 -7.94 -10.12 0.94
N HIS A 131 -8.06 -9.08 0.11
CA HIS A 131 -9.21 -8.82 -0.75
C HIS A 131 -8.78 -8.66 -2.22
N ASP A 132 -9.72 -8.83 -3.14
CA ASP A 132 -9.47 -8.82 -4.59
C ASP A 132 -9.68 -7.44 -5.23
N ASP A 133 -10.31 -6.52 -4.50
CA ASP A 133 -10.58 -5.16 -4.98
C ASP A 133 -9.73 -4.11 -4.26
N LEU A 134 -9.56 -3.00 -4.94
CA LEU A 134 -8.86 -1.83 -4.43
C LEU A 134 -9.51 -0.56 -4.99
N LEU A 135 -9.20 0.57 -4.38
CA LEU A 135 -9.52 1.89 -4.89
C LEU A 135 -8.21 2.58 -5.31
N GLU A 136 -8.16 3.07 -6.54
CA GLU A 136 -7.01 3.78 -7.10
C GLU A 136 -7.36 5.24 -7.35
N LEU A 137 -6.51 6.16 -6.88
CA LEU A 137 -6.66 7.59 -7.11
C LEU A 137 -6.15 7.94 -8.51
N LYS A 138 -7.00 8.53 -9.33
CA LYS A 138 -6.69 9.01 -10.68
C LYS A 138 -7.09 10.47 -10.82
N ASN A 139 -6.34 11.21 -11.63
CA ASN A 139 -6.76 12.51 -12.12
C ASN A 139 -7.53 12.28 -13.43
N GLN A 140 -8.79 12.74 -13.48
CA GLN A 140 -9.64 12.75 -14.66
C GLN A 140 -10.04 14.21 -14.96
N ASP A 141 -9.48 14.79 -16.01
CA ASP A 141 -9.78 16.16 -16.45
C ASP A 141 -9.67 17.23 -15.35
N GLY A 142 -8.63 17.13 -14.50
CA GLY A 142 -8.37 18.04 -13.39
C GLY A 142 -9.10 17.69 -12.08
N HIS A 143 -9.93 16.65 -12.08
CA HIS A 143 -10.64 16.16 -10.90
C HIS A 143 -10.03 14.86 -10.39
N TYR A 144 -9.84 14.75 -9.08
CA TYR A 144 -9.36 13.52 -8.47
C TYR A 144 -10.52 12.60 -8.14
N VAL A 145 -10.41 11.34 -8.56
CA VAL A 145 -11.41 10.30 -8.33
C VAL A 145 -10.73 9.02 -7.83
N LEU A 146 -11.32 8.37 -6.85
CA LEU A 146 -11.00 6.99 -6.51
C LEU A 146 -11.81 6.09 -7.44
N ILE A 147 -11.12 5.20 -8.15
CA ILE A 147 -11.71 4.27 -9.10
C ILE A 147 -11.54 2.86 -8.55
N LYS A 148 -12.61 2.09 -8.55
CA LYS A 148 -12.57 0.69 -8.16
C LYS A 148 -11.84 -0.14 -9.22
N ARG A 149 -10.89 -0.96 -8.78
CA ARG A 149 -10.07 -1.83 -9.61
C ARG A 149 -10.01 -3.24 -9.01
N LYS A 150 -9.63 -4.22 -9.82
CA LYS A 150 -9.26 -5.54 -9.33
C LYS A 150 -7.79 -5.57 -8.99
N PHE A 151 -7.44 -6.31 -7.95
CA PHE A 151 -6.04 -6.44 -7.53
C PHE A 151 -5.15 -7.03 -8.63
N ASN A 152 -5.68 -7.99 -9.40
CA ASN A 152 -4.95 -8.62 -10.51
C ASN A 152 -4.64 -7.66 -11.68
N ASP A 153 -5.40 -6.58 -11.83
CA ASP A 153 -5.14 -5.59 -12.90
C ASP A 153 -3.82 -4.83 -12.64
N LEU A 154 -3.38 -4.71 -11.37
CA LEU A 154 -2.11 -4.06 -11.00
C LEU A 154 -0.86 -4.89 -11.33
N ILE A 155 -1.00 -6.20 -11.47
CA ILE A 155 0.14 -7.11 -11.68
C ILE A 155 0.46 -7.22 -13.18
N ASN A 156 -0.49 -6.83 -14.02
CA ASN A 156 -0.43 -6.95 -15.48
C ASN A 156 -0.13 -5.61 -16.19
N GLU A 157 0.08 -4.50 -15.45
CA GLU A 157 0.59 -3.23 -15.95
C GLU A 157 2.14 -3.19 -15.89
#